data_9556f3726957a74dc9e08722e2e34fa5
#
_entry.id   9556f3726957a74dc9e08722e2e34fa5
#
_cell.length_a   1.000
_cell.length_b   1.000
_cell.length_c   1.000
_cell.angle_alpha   90.00
_cell.angle_beta   90.00
_cell.angle_gamma   90.00
#
_symmetry.space_group_name_H-M   'P 1'
#
loop_
_entity.id
_entity.type
_entity.pdbx_description
1 polymer ?
#
loop_
_entity_poly.entity_id
_entity_poly.type
_entity_poly.pdbx_seq_one_letter_code
_entity_poly.pdbx_strand_id
1 'polypeptide(L)'
;MPQDATTRRRLLTALLFIAAGPTLHAQGPAPRELLGEWPAAHLQGQGRMRFLGLQVYDIRLWSTEPQLPAQAWPGKALALEIEYARNFGGRMIAERSLQEMRRAGPVAADVAERWLRTMAQVFPDVKPGDRITGVHGPEGLSRFFHNGTLRGEVRDAEFTRRFFGIWLAESTSEPSLRESLLGRR
;
A
#
# COMPACT_ATOMS: atom_id res chain seq x y z
N MET A 1 8.83 11.49 -84.15
CA MET A 1 9.06 10.40 -83.23
C MET A 1 9.23 11.00 -81.80
N PRO A 2 8.29 10.95 -80.97
CA PRO A 2 8.43 11.42 -79.57
C PRO A 2 8.64 10.16 -78.68
N GLN A 3 9.56 10.31 -77.71
CA GLN A 3 9.81 9.32 -76.68
C GLN A 3 9.05 9.69 -75.42
N ASP A 4 8.22 8.74 -75.00
CA ASP A 4 7.45 8.82 -73.71
C ASP A 4 8.37 8.69 -72.49
N ALA A 5 8.38 9.74 -71.65
CA ALA A 5 9.05 9.70 -70.35
C ALA A 5 8.03 9.39 -69.27
N THR A 6 8.00 8.10 -68.86
CA THR A 6 7.13 7.63 -67.78
C THR A 6 7.72 8.01 -66.42
N THR A 7 7.19 9.04 -65.79
CA THR A 7 7.55 9.49 -64.45
C THR A 7 6.96 8.52 -63.41
N ARG A 8 7.79 7.64 -62.83
CA ARG A 8 7.42 6.81 -61.68
C ARG A 8 7.41 7.65 -60.42
N ARG A 9 6.20 8.01 -59.95
CA ARG A 9 5.97 8.56 -58.60
C ARG A 9 6.20 7.45 -57.57
N ARG A 10 7.30 7.51 -56.82
CA ARG A 10 7.51 6.73 -55.62
C ARG A 10 6.73 7.34 -54.46
N LEU A 11 5.65 6.72 -54.05
CA LEU A 11 4.93 7.01 -52.81
C LEU A 11 5.80 6.50 -51.66
N LEU A 12 6.42 7.42 -50.91
CA LEU A 12 7.03 7.15 -49.63
C LEU A 12 5.92 7.09 -48.57
N THR A 13 5.53 5.88 -48.16
CA THR A 13 4.66 5.66 -47.02
C THR A 13 5.51 5.81 -45.75
N ALA A 14 5.39 6.98 -45.08
CA ALA A 14 6.01 7.16 -43.78
C ALA A 14 5.20 6.37 -42.73
N LEU A 15 5.77 5.26 -42.24
CA LEU A 15 5.26 4.57 -41.06
C LEU A 15 5.55 5.45 -39.82
N LEU A 16 4.52 6.06 -39.26
CA LEU A 16 4.60 6.71 -37.96
C LEU A 16 4.66 5.62 -36.88
N PHE A 17 5.83 5.34 -36.35
CA PHE A 17 6.00 4.55 -35.14
C PHE A 17 5.56 5.44 -33.94
N ILE A 18 4.34 5.24 -33.46
CA ILE A 18 3.93 5.77 -32.16
C ILE A 18 4.63 4.89 -31.11
N ALA A 19 5.74 5.37 -30.58
CA ALA A 19 6.38 4.79 -29.42
C ALA A 19 5.42 4.98 -28.24
N ALA A 20 4.76 3.91 -27.79
CA ALA A 20 4.06 3.87 -26.52
C ALA A 20 5.13 4.03 -25.42
N GLY A 21 5.33 5.26 -24.96
CA GLY A 21 6.17 5.55 -23.79
C GLY A 21 5.60 4.82 -22.57
N PRO A 22 6.45 4.44 -21.60
CA PRO A 22 5.97 3.86 -20.36
C PRO A 22 4.98 4.85 -19.74
N THR A 23 3.75 4.40 -19.48
CA THR A 23 2.78 5.17 -18.73
C THR A 23 3.35 5.36 -17.33
N LEU A 24 3.93 6.52 -17.05
CA LEU A 24 4.17 6.96 -15.69
C LEU A 24 2.79 6.98 -15.02
N HIS A 25 2.53 5.96 -14.19
CA HIS A 25 1.40 6.01 -13.28
C HIS A 25 1.64 7.22 -12.39
N ALA A 26 0.86 8.28 -12.58
CA ALA A 26 0.92 9.46 -11.75
C ALA A 26 0.77 9.00 -10.29
N GLN A 27 1.84 9.14 -9.52
CA GLN A 27 1.82 8.89 -8.09
C GLN A 27 0.83 9.90 -7.51
N GLY A 28 -0.31 9.42 -7.02
CA GLY A 28 -1.27 10.28 -6.35
C GLY A 28 -0.57 11.02 -5.18
N PRO A 29 -1.04 12.22 -4.81
CA PRO A 29 -0.48 12.94 -3.68
C PRO A 29 -0.57 12.10 -2.40
N ALA A 30 0.37 12.35 -1.47
CA ALA A 30 0.33 11.72 -0.14
C ALA A 30 -1.03 12.01 0.53
N PRO A 31 -1.55 11.06 1.32
CA PRO A 31 -2.78 11.24 2.08
C PRO A 31 -2.74 12.50 2.95
N ARG A 32 -3.86 13.20 3.08
CA ARG A 32 -3.94 14.47 3.84
C ARG A 32 -3.49 14.32 5.29
N GLU A 33 -3.79 13.18 5.90
CA GLU A 33 -3.40 12.82 7.25
C GLU A 33 -1.89 12.70 7.44
N LEU A 34 -1.13 12.49 6.36
CA LEU A 34 0.34 12.47 6.39
C LEU A 34 0.93 13.85 6.18
N LEU A 35 0.32 14.69 5.34
CA LEU A 35 0.86 16.01 4.98
C LEU A 35 1.02 16.94 6.16
N GLY A 36 0.17 16.83 7.19
CA GLY A 36 0.25 17.62 8.41
C GLY A 36 1.44 17.27 9.30
N GLU A 37 1.92 16.03 9.25
CA GLU A 37 3.01 15.54 10.09
C GLU A 37 4.30 15.32 9.30
N TRP A 38 4.17 14.88 8.06
CA TRP A 38 5.28 14.51 7.17
C TRP A 38 5.14 15.20 5.82
N PRO A 39 5.42 16.51 5.72
CA PRO A 39 5.32 17.24 4.44
C PRO A 39 6.19 16.64 3.33
N ALA A 40 7.26 15.93 3.70
CA ALA A 40 8.18 15.27 2.78
C ALA A 40 7.97 13.75 2.71
N ALA A 41 6.75 13.25 2.94
CA ALA A 41 6.46 11.83 2.77
C ALA A 41 6.65 11.40 1.30
N HIS A 42 7.43 10.33 1.09
CA HIS A 42 7.70 9.74 -0.21
C HIS A 42 6.96 8.41 -0.37
N LEU A 43 6.39 8.17 -1.54
CA LEU A 43 5.88 6.85 -1.89
C LEU A 43 7.06 5.90 -2.10
N GLN A 44 7.17 4.88 -1.25
CA GLN A 44 8.19 3.84 -1.36
C GLN A 44 7.82 2.78 -2.38
N GLY A 45 6.56 2.41 -2.42
CA GLY A 45 6.02 1.44 -3.35
C GLY A 45 4.54 1.23 -3.16
N GLN A 46 3.96 0.48 -4.08
CA GLN A 46 2.53 0.17 -4.07
C GLN A 46 2.26 -1.20 -4.64
N GLY A 47 1.11 -1.76 -4.31
CA GLY A 47 0.71 -3.04 -4.85
C GLY A 47 -0.78 -3.29 -4.69
N ARG A 48 -1.22 -4.43 -5.22
CA ARG A 48 -2.63 -4.84 -5.22
C ARG A 48 -2.76 -6.21 -4.57
N MET A 49 -3.60 -6.27 -3.55
CA MET A 49 -3.99 -7.54 -2.94
C MET A 49 -5.12 -8.18 -3.73
N ARG A 50 -4.94 -9.46 -4.09
CA ARG A 50 -5.97 -10.29 -4.73
C ARG A 50 -6.18 -11.56 -3.90
N PHE A 51 -7.42 -12.00 -3.82
CA PHE A 51 -7.76 -13.29 -3.23
C PHE A 51 -8.70 -14.05 -4.18
N LEU A 52 -8.31 -15.26 -4.57
CA LEU A 52 -9.01 -16.07 -5.58
C LEU A 52 -9.31 -15.27 -6.88
N GLY A 53 -8.32 -14.50 -7.36
CA GLY A 53 -8.44 -13.67 -8.55
C GLY A 53 -9.19 -12.34 -8.36
N LEU A 54 -9.90 -12.16 -7.26
CA LEU A 54 -10.68 -10.96 -6.96
C LEU A 54 -9.83 -9.90 -6.26
N GLN A 55 -9.91 -8.65 -6.71
CA GLN A 55 -9.26 -7.53 -6.03
C GLN A 55 -9.89 -7.32 -4.66
N VAL A 56 -9.04 -7.25 -3.63
CA VAL A 56 -9.43 -6.97 -2.24
C VAL A 56 -9.18 -5.51 -1.91
N TYR A 57 -7.95 -5.04 -2.15
CA TYR A 57 -7.55 -3.64 -1.95
C TYR A 57 -6.31 -3.30 -2.78
N ASP A 58 -6.07 -2.02 -2.96
CA ASP A 58 -4.78 -1.45 -3.33
C ASP A 58 -4.09 -0.93 -2.06
N ILE A 59 -2.76 -1.02 -2.00
CA ILE A 59 -1.98 -0.60 -0.84
C ILE A 59 -0.77 0.20 -1.28
N ARG A 60 -0.46 1.27 -0.53
CA ARG A 60 0.68 2.16 -0.73
C ARG A 60 1.48 2.29 0.56
N LEU A 61 2.80 2.24 0.43
CA LEU A 61 3.74 2.47 1.53
C LEU A 61 4.37 3.85 1.38
N TRP A 62 4.22 4.66 2.41
CA TRP A 62 4.79 5.99 2.52
C TRP A 62 5.84 6.03 3.62
N SER A 63 6.91 6.81 3.46
CA SER A 63 7.91 7.03 4.50
C SER A 63 8.55 8.41 4.36
N THR A 64 9.13 8.91 5.46
CA THR A 64 9.95 10.11 5.46
C THR A 64 11.38 9.84 4.95
N GLU A 65 11.77 8.57 4.85
CA GLU A 65 13.06 8.17 4.27
C GLU A 65 13.01 8.22 2.75
N PRO A 66 14.04 8.72 2.06
CA PRO A 66 14.11 8.68 0.59
C PRO A 66 14.01 7.25 0.05
N GLN A 67 14.59 6.29 0.74
CA GLN A 67 14.50 4.86 0.48
C GLN A 67 14.47 4.10 1.80
N LEU A 68 13.40 3.34 2.02
CA LEU A 68 13.19 2.56 3.24
C LEU A 68 13.96 1.24 3.18
N PRO A 69 14.98 1.01 4.04
CA PRO A 69 15.65 -0.29 4.08
C PRO A 69 14.71 -1.36 4.61
N ALA A 70 14.63 -2.51 3.91
CA ALA A 70 13.66 -3.55 4.20
C ALA A 70 13.77 -4.19 5.59
N GLN A 71 14.93 -4.14 6.22
CA GLN A 71 15.16 -4.68 7.56
C GLN A 71 15.02 -3.61 8.65
N ALA A 72 15.10 -2.33 8.28
CA ALA A 72 15.08 -1.21 9.23
C ALA A 72 13.70 -0.58 9.43
N TRP A 73 12.68 -1.02 8.68
CA TRP A 73 11.35 -0.44 8.74
C TRP A 73 10.73 -0.37 10.15
N PRO A 74 10.99 -1.32 11.10
CA PRO A 74 10.37 -1.25 12.42
C PRO A 74 10.76 -0.02 13.24
N GLY A 75 11.92 0.60 12.94
CA GLY A 75 12.41 1.80 13.62
C GLY A 75 12.17 3.10 12.85
N LYS A 76 11.40 3.07 11.76
CA LYS A 76 11.23 4.22 10.88
C LYS A 76 9.79 4.73 10.87
N ALA A 77 9.64 6.04 10.66
CA ALA A 77 8.33 6.64 10.41
C ALA A 77 7.84 6.20 9.02
N LEU A 78 6.69 5.53 8.99
CA LEU A 78 6.06 5.04 7.77
C LEU A 78 4.54 4.99 7.89
N ALA A 79 3.86 4.92 6.77
CA ALA A 79 2.42 4.70 6.73
C ALA A 79 2.04 3.71 5.63
N LEU A 80 1.04 2.90 5.93
CA LEU A 80 0.36 2.04 4.97
C LEU A 80 -1.04 2.59 4.71
N GLU A 81 -1.30 2.96 3.48
CA GLU A 81 -2.59 3.43 2.98
C GLU A 81 -3.24 2.29 2.20
N ILE A 82 -4.41 1.83 2.65
CA ILE A 82 -5.16 0.73 2.05
C ILE A 82 -6.47 1.26 1.51
N GLU A 83 -6.68 1.17 0.21
CA GLU A 83 -7.92 1.53 -0.47
C GLU A 83 -8.69 0.27 -0.83
N TYR A 84 -9.86 0.10 -0.23
CA TYR A 84 -10.66 -1.13 -0.39
C TYR A 84 -11.43 -1.15 -1.71
N ALA A 85 -11.42 -2.31 -2.36
CA ALA A 85 -12.18 -2.55 -3.60
C ALA A 85 -13.54 -3.23 -3.36
N ARG A 86 -13.82 -3.61 -2.10
CA ARG A 86 -15.01 -4.39 -1.69
C ARG A 86 -15.48 -3.98 -0.30
N ASN A 87 -16.72 -4.38 0.03
CA ASN A 87 -17.25 -4.24 1.37
C ASN A 87 -16.61 -5.25 2.33
N PHE A 88 -16.17 -4.75 3.50
CA PHE A 88 -15.72 -5.58 4.62
C PHE A 88 -16.20 -4.96 5.93
N GLY A 89 -16.65 -5.82 6.86
CA GLY A 89 -16.92 -5.39 8.23
C GLY A 89 -15.63 -5.12 9.00
N GLY A 90 -15.59 -4.05 9.80
CA GLY A 90 -14.41 -3.68 10.57
C GLY A 90 -13.94 -4.79 11.52
N ARG A 91 -14.89 -5.52 12.12
CA ARG A 91 -14.55 -6.70 12.94
C ARG A 91 -13.84 -7.79 12.14
N MET A 92 -14.29 -8.07 10.91
CA MET A 92 -13.63 -9.06 10.04
C MET A 92 -12.21 -8.60 9.66
N ILE A 93 -12.01 -7.30 9.41
CA ILE A 93 -10.68 -6.73 9.17
C ILE A 93 -9.79 -6.96 10.40
N ALA A 94 -10.29 -6.69 11.61
CA ALA A 94 -9.57 -6.89 12.86
C ALA A 94 -9.18 -8.36 13.09
N GLU A 95 -10.10 -9.28 12.88
CA GLU A 95 -9.89 -10.73 13.03
C GLU A 95 -8.83 -11.24 12.04
N ARG A 96 -8.93 -10.82 10.78
CA ARG A 96 -7.93 -11.16 9.76
C ARG A 96 -6.56 -10.55 10.08
N SER A 97 -6.50 -9.31 10.53
CA SER A 97 -5.25 -8.68 10.94
C SER A 97 -4.57 -9.44 12.08
N LEU A 98 -5.33 -9.84 13.11
CA LEU A 98 -4.79 -10.63 14.21
C LEU A 98 -4.26 -12.00 13.74
N GLN A 99 -4.96 -12.64 12.81
CA GLN A 99 -4.50 -13.91 12.21
C GLN A 99 -3.14 -13.74 11.51
N GLU A 100 -2.98 -12.67 10.72
CA GLU A 100 -1.71 -12.40 10.03
C GLU A 100 -0.60 -11.99 11.03
N MET A 101 -0.91 -11.19 12.05
CA MET A 101 0.06 -10.81 13.09
C MET A 101 0.66 -12.04 13.81
N ARG A 102 -0.10 -13.13 13.96
CA ARG A 102 0.35 -14.38 14.57
C ARG A 102 1.37 -15.14 13.71
N ARG A 103 1.54 -14.79 12.44
CA ARG A 103 2.59 -15.40 11.60
C ARG A 103 4.00 -15.04 12.07
N ALA A 104 4.15 -13.89 12.74
CA ALA A 104 5.42 -13.49 13.34
C ALA A 104 5.74 -14.21 14.67
N GLY A 105 4.94 -15.24 15.03
CA GLY A 105 5.09 -16.04 16.23
C GLY A 105 3.88 -15.99 17.16
N PRO A 106 3.83 -16.83 18.20
CA PRO A 106 2.70 -16.92 19.11
C PRO A 106 2.42 -15.59 19.82
N VAL A 107 1.14 -15.37 20.14
CA VAL A 107 0.65 -14.23 20.93
C VAL A 107 -0.16 -14.81 22.08
N ALA A 108 0.11 -14.37 23.31
CA ALA A 108 -0.63 -14.80 24.49
C ALA A 108 -2.13 -14.47 24.34
N ALA A 109 -2.99 -15.31 24.88
CA ALA A 109 -4.43 -15.22 24.64
C ALA A 109 -5.04 -13.87 25.09
N ASP A 110 -4.63 -13.38 26.26
CA ASP A 110 -5.06 -12.10 26.81
C ASP A 110 -4.59 -10.90 25.97
N VAL A 111 -3.37 -10.96 25.44
CA VAL A 111 -2.81 -9.96 24.53
C VAL A 111 -3.58 -9.95 23.20
N ALA A 112 -3.82 -11.14 22.63
CA ALA A 112 -4.58 -11.28 21.38
C ALA A 112 -6.00 -10.74 21.52
N GLU A 113 -6.68 -11.02 22.62
CA GLU A 113 -8.01 -10.52 22.90
C GLU A 113 -8.02 -8.98 23.06
N ARG A 114 -7.06 -8.41 23.78
CA ARG A 114 -6.90 -6.96 23.90
C ARG A 114 -6.68 -6.31 22.52
N TRP A 115 -5.75 -6.84 21.70
CA TRP A 115 -5.48 -6.32 20.37
C TRP A 115 -6.72 -6.41 19.46
N LEU A 116 -7.45 -7.55 19.50
CA LEU A 116 -8.66 -7.71 18.71
C LEU A 116 -9.73 -6.68 19.09
N ARG A 117 -9.96 -6.45 20.40
CA ARG A 117 -10.90 -5.42 20.87
C ARG A 117 -10.48 -4.03 20.39
N THR A 118 -9.20 -3.68 20.51
CA THR A 118 -8.67 -2.39 20.07
C THR A 118 -8.86 -2.20 18.57
N MET A 119 -8.48 -3.19 17.74
CA MET A 119 -8.67 -3.13 16.29
C MET A 119 -10.15 -3.02 15.89
N ALA A 120 -11.04 -3.75 16.57
CA ALA A 120 -12.48 -3.68 16.32
C ALA A 120 -13.09 -2.31 16.65
N GLN A 121 -12.46 -1.53 17.53
CA GLN A 121 -12.89 -0.15 17.84
C GLN A 121 -12.40 0.86 16.79
N VAL A 122 -11.20 0.66 16.24
CA VAL A 122 -10.59 1.62 15.32
C VAL A 122 -10.91 1.34 13.84
N PHE A 123 -11.18 0.08 13.46
CA PHE A 123 -11.50 -0.27 12.08
C PHE A 123 -13.02 -0.18 11.84
N PRO A 124 -13.46 0.72 10.96
CA PRO A 124 -14.86 0.81 10.56
C PRO A 124 -15.21 -0.28 9.54
N ASP A 125 -16.51 -0.45 9.30
CA ASP A 125 -16.96 -1.07 8.07
C ASP A 125 -16.53 -0.23 6.87
N VAL A 126 -16.09 -0.89 5.81
CA VAL A 126 -15.60 -0.24 4.60
C VAL A 126 -16.37 -0.70 3.36
N LYS A 127 -16.43 0.16 2.38
CA LYS A 127 -16.98 -0.07 1.04
C LYS A 127 -15.94 0.26 -0.04
N PRO A 128 -16.18 -0.10 -1.31
CA PRO A 128 -15.28 0.27 -2.41
C PRO A 128 -14.94 1.76 -2.42
N GLY A 129 -13.64 2.08 -2.49
CA GLY A 129 -13.09 3.43 -2.45
C GLY A 129 -12.81 3.99 -1.04
N ASP A 130 -13.27 3.32 0.03
CA ASP A 130 -12.88 3.72 1.39
C ASP A 130 -11.42 3.39 1.66
N ARG A 131 -10.76 4.27 2.42
CA ARG A 131 -9.36 4.14 2.80
C ARG A 131 -9.19 3.99 4.31
N ILE A 132 -8.34 3.04 4.70
CA ILE A 132 -7.76 2.99 6.04
C ILE A 132 -6.27 3.29 5.90
N THR A 133 -5.78 4.31 6.62
CA THR A 133 -4.36 4.64 6.70
C THR A 133 -3.86 4.33 8.10
N GLY A 134 -2.90 3.42 8.20
CA GLY A 134 -2.15 3.16 9.43
C GLY A 134 -0.84 3.93 9.40
N VAL A 135 -0.57 4.71 10.44
CA VAL A 135 0.66 5.50 10.59
C VAL A 135 1.48 4.90 11.71
N HIS A 136 2.72 4.50 11.39
CA HIS A 136 3.72 4.02 12.35
C HIS A 136 4.60 5.19 12.78
N GLY A 137 4.39 5.67 14.00
CA GLY A 137 5.20 6.71 14.61
C GLY A 137 6.37 6.15 15.41
N PRO A 138 7.24 7.03 15.93
CA PRO A 138 8.27 6.65 16.88
C PRO A 138 7.66 6.05 18.15
N GLU A 139 8.48 5.34 18.94
CA GLU A 139 8.09 4.78 20.25
C GLU A 139 6.93 3.76 20.22
N GLY A 140 6.69 3.13 19.06
CA GLY A 140 5.66 2.10 18.94
C GLY A 140 4.22 2.64 18.96
N LEU A 141 4.03 3.91 18.61
CA LEU A 141 2.72 4.51 18.42
C LEU A 141 2.17 4.14 17.03
N SER A 142 0.97 3.58 16.98
CA SER A 142 0.19 3.44 15.75
C SER A 142 -1.02 4.36 15.78
N ARG A 143 -1.29 5.09 14.70
CA ARG A 143 -2.53 5.85 14.50
C ARG A 143 -3.27 5.33 13.29
N PHE A 144 -4.58 5.27 13.39
CA PHE A 144 -5.44 4.77 12.33
C PHE A 144 -6.43 5.83 11.89
N PHE A 145 -6.51 6.02 10.58
CA PHE A 145 -7.40 6.99 9.95
C PHE A 145 -8.35 6.27 8.99
N HIS A 146 -9.58 6.74 8.91
CA HIS A 146 -10.57 6.34 7.91
C HIS A 146 -10.92 7.54 7.05
N ASN A 147 -10.63 7.47 5.77
CA ASN A 147 -10.87 8.58 4.82
C ASN A 147 -10.30 9.92 5.31
N GLY A 148 -9.13 9.89 5.94
CA GLY A 148 -8.45 11.07 6.48
C GLY A 148 -8.89 11.50 7.89
N THR A 149 -9.89 10.84 8.49
CA THR A 149 -10.36 11.13 9.85
C THR A 149 -9.74 10.16 10.85
N LEU A 150 -9.10 10.67 11.91
CA LEU A 150 -8.52 9.86 12.98
C LEU A 150 -9.60 9.00 13.65
N ARG A 151 -9.34 7.68 13.74
CA ARG A 151 -10.21 6.70 14.39
C ARG A 151 -9.71 6.30 15.78
N GLY A 152 -8.40 6.31 15.98
CA GLY A 152 -7.80 5.99 17.26
C GLY A 152 -6.29 5.76 17.19
N GLU A 153 -5.72 5.58 18.37
CA GLU A 153 -4.29 5.35 18.59
C GLU A 153 -4.06 4.08 19.39
N VAL A 154 -2.95 3.41 19.12
CA VAL A 154 -2.48 2.24 19.86
C VAL A 154 -1.04 2.49 20.30
N ARG A 155 -0.80 2.55 21.60
CA ARG A 155 0.54 2.72 22.23
C ARG A 155 1.03 1.36 22.72
N ASP A 156 1.44 0.51 21.80
CA ASP A 156 1.95 -0.82 22.05
C ASP A 156 2.97 -1.16 20.95
N ALA A 157 4.25 -1.17 21.29
CA ALA A 157 5.34 -1.36 20.33
C ALA A 157 5.29 -2.75 19.67
N GLU A 158 4.87 -3.78 20.41
CA GLU A 158 4.75 -5.13 19.86
C GLU A 158 3.54 -5.24 18.91
N PHE A 159 2.40 -4.65 19.27
CA PHE A 159 1.27 -4.50 18.38
C PHE A 159 1.70 -3.81 17.08
N THR A 160 2.32 -2.62 17.21
CA THR A 160 2.75 -1.80 16.07
C THR A 160 3.66 -2.58 15.14
N ARG A 161 4.71 -3.22 15.70
CA ARG A 161 5.65 -4.04 14.92
C ARG A 161 4.95 -5.20 14.20
N ARG A 162 4.04 -5.91 14.86
CA ARG A 162 3.33 -7.04 14.25
C ARG A 162 2.30 -6.59 13.23
N PHE A 163 1.59 -5.51 13.50
CA PHE A 163 0.57 -4.99 12.60
C PHE A 163 1.18 -4.54 11.25
N PHE A 164 2.20 -3.69 11.27
CA PHE A 164 2.87 -3.28 10.04
C PHE A 164 3.66 -4.45 9.40
N GLY A 165 4.11 -5.38 10.22
CA GLY A 165 4.74 -6.63 9.79
C GLY A 165 3.84 -7.53 8.94
N ILE A 166 2.51 -7.40 8.99
CA ILE A 166 1.59 -8.12 8.10
C ILE A 166 2.05 -8.00 6.63
N TRP A 167 2.52 -6.82 6.24
CA TRP A 167 2.97 -6.54 4.87
C TRP A 167 4.49 -6.42 4.73
N LEU A 168 5.21 -6.00 5.78
CA LEU A 168 6.61 -5.61 5.68
C LEU A 168 7.60 -6.63 6.25
N ALA A 169 7.14 -7.55 7.13
CA ALA A 169 8.00 -8.60 7.70
C ALA A 169 8.27 -9.72 6.68
N GLU A 170 9.36 -10.45 6.89
CA GLU A 170 9.70 -11.63 6.08
C GLU A 170 8.67 -12.77 6.24
N SER A 171 7.96 -12.81 7.38
CA SER A 171 6.89 -13.76 7.67
C SER A 171 5.56 -13.47 7.00
N THR A 172 5.47 -12.42 6.17
CA THR A 172 4.22 -12.07 5.45
C THR A 172 3.69 -13.23 4.62
N SER A 173 2.35 -13.35 4.51
CA SER A 173 1.71 -14.28 3.56
C SER A 173 1.82 -13.83 2.10
N GLU A 174 2.25 -12.57 1.87
CA GLU A 174 2.25 -11.92 0.55
C GLU A 174 3.67 -11.41 0.17
N PRO A 175 4.67 -12.29 -0.01
CA PRO A 175 6.06 -11.86 -0.26
C PRO A 175 6.21 -10.99 -1.53
N SER A 176 5.44 -11.27 -2.57
CA SER A 176 5.43 -10.47 -3.80
C SER A 176 4.90 -9.05 -3.57
N LEU A 177 3.89 -8.89 -2.73
CA LEU A 177 3.35 -7.59 -2.36
C LEU A 177 4.35 -6.80 -1.50
N ARG A 178 5.03 -7.48 -0.57
CA ARG A 178 6.13 -6.91 0.22
C ARG A 178 7.23 -6.31 -0.66
N GLU A 179 7.72 -7.05 -1.66
CA GLU A 179 8.75 -6.56 -2.58
C GLU A 179 8.27 -5.34 -3.38
N SER A 180 7.00 -5.32 -3.81
CA SER A 180 6.41 -4.17 -4.49
C SER A 180 6.32 -2.94 -3.57
N LEU A 181 5.95 -3.12 -2.31
CA LEU A 181 5.86 -2.04 -1.31
C LEU A 181 7.24 -1.45 -0.99
N LEU A 182 8.27 -2.29 -0.94
CA LEU A 182 9.65 -1.86 -0.67
C LEU A 182 10.39 -1.33 -1.92
N GLY A 183 9.69 -1.16 -3.05
CA GLY A 183 10.27 -0.61 -4.27
C GLY A 183 11.34 -1.49 -4.92
N ARG A 184 11.26 -2.81 -4.74
CA ARG A 184 12.25 -3.78 -5.23
C ARG A 184 11.85 -4.48 -6.52
N ARG A 185 10.79 -4.02 -7.17
CA ARG A 185 10.30 -4.52 -8.49
C ARG A 185 10.33 -3.44 -9.51
#